data_fb25ae47b7b18a7e62663df4d8e69fb1
#
_entry.id   fb25ae47b7b18a7e62663df4d8e69fb1
#
_cell.length_a   1.000
_cell.length_b   1.000
_cell.length_c   1.000
_cell.angle_alpha   90.00
_cell.angle_beta   90.00
_cell.angle_gamma   90.00
#
_symmetry.space_group_name_H-M   'P 1'
#
loop_
_entity.id
_entity.type
_entity.pdbx_description
1 polymer ?
#
loop_
_entity_poly.entity_id
_entity_poly.type
_entity_poly.pdbx_seq_one_letter_code
_entity_poly.pdbx_strand_id
1 'polypeptide(L)'
;MDDPAVAELMAHVAAAVTRRVDAVREDVYETILREIPQLRDDKPVLALLASSVDSNVDTLLQIMLHRIDLATVQAPAAAVEYARRLAQRGTPLTALLRAYRVGHTCFVDWLLKELAQQADDAEMISATTLSMSRTVAGYIDQISETMVTAYAQERENWLRNRSAVRAARIRDLLSGERIDVSAAGG
;
A
#
# COMPACT_ATOMS: atom_id res chain seq x y z
N MET A 1 2.69 -8.89 -26.80
CA MET A 1 2.85 -7.59 -27.50
C MET A 1 1.47 -6.98 -27.48
N ASP A 2 1.28 -5.97 -26.63
CA ASP A 2 -0.04 -5.36 -26.47
C ASP A 2 -0.43 -4.61 -27.74
N ASP A 3 -1.71 -4.77 -28.12
CA ASP A 3 -2.29 -4.03 -29.24
C ASP A 3 -2.14 -2.52 -28.99
N PRO A 4 -1.56 -1.74 -29.91
CA PRO A 4 -1.40 -0.29 -29.75
C PRO A 4 -2.72 0.43 -29.41
N ALA A 5 -3.84 0.00 -29.98
CA ALA A 5 -5.16 0.58 -29.74
C ALA A 5 -5.63 0.31 -28.29
N VAL A 6 -5.39 -0.89 -27.76
CA VAL A 6 -5.67 -1.23 -26.36
C VAL A 6 -4.82 -0.37 -25.42
N ALA A 7 -3.54 -0.20 -25.71
CA ALA A 7 -2.64 0.60 -24.89
C ALA A 7 -3.01 2.10 -24.93
N GLU A 8 -3.51 2.60 -26.06
CA GLU A 8 -4.00 3.98 -26.19
C GLU A 8 -5.29 4.19 -25.38
N LEU A 9 -6.25 3.27 -25.49
CA LEU A 9 -7.48 3.35 -24.71
C LEU A 9 -7.20 3.25 -23.20
N MET A 10 -6.30 2.38 -22.80
CA MET A 10 -5.85 2.30 -21.39
C MET A 10 -5.26 3.63 -20.89
N ALA A 11 -4.44 4.30 -21.71
CA ALA A 11 -3.90 5.62 -21.36
C ALA A 11 -4.99 6.70 -21.28
N HIS A 12 -5.98 6.68 -22.17
CA HIS A 12 -7.13 7.59 -22.14
C HIS A 12 -7.97 7.40 -20.86
N VAL A 13 -8.26 6.15 -20.49
CA VAL A 13 -8.96 5.81 -19.24
C VAL A 13 -8.16 6.31 -18.03
N ALA A 14 -6.85 6.04 -17.98
CA ALA A 14 -5.99 6.53 -16.90
C ALA A 14 -5.97 8.05 -16.82
N ALA A 15 -5.92 8.77 -17.94
CA ALA A 15 -6.00 10.23 -18.00
C ALA A 15 -7.33 10.77 -17.45
N ALA A 16 -8.44 10.09 -17.75
CA ALA A 16 -9.75 10.47 -17.23
C ALA A 16 -9.86 10.25 -15.71
N VAL A 17 -9.36 9.11 -15.21
CA VAL A 17 -9.30 8.81 -13.78
C VAL A 17 -8.39 9.81 -13.07
N THR A 18 -7.25 10.20 -13.66
CA THR A 18 -6.34 11.22 -13.11
C THR A 18 -7.03 12.56 -12.88
N ARG A 19 -7.96 12.97 -13.72
CA ARG A 19 -8.75 14.21 -13.50
C ARG A 19 -9.62 14.18 -12.25
N ARG A 20 -9.85 12.99 -11.70
CA ARG A 20 -10.65 12.73 -10.49
C ARG A 20 -9.83 12.06 -9.38
N VAL A 21 -8.52 12.20 -9.43
CA VAL A 21 -7.59 11.45 -8.57
C VAL A 21 -7.86 11.61 -7.08
N ASP A 22 -8.25 12.80 -6.65
CA ASP A 22 -8.55 13.05 -5.22
C ASP A 22 -9.77 12.24 -4.75
N ALA A 23 -10.82 12.13 -5.58
CA ALA A 23 -11.98 11.28 -5.27
C ALA A 23 -11.62 9.78 -5.27
N VAL A 24 -10.71 9.37 -6.16
CA VAL A 24 -10.19 7.98 -6.20
C VAL A 24 -9.43 7.65 -4.93
N ARG A 25 -8.51 8.52 -4.51
CA ARG A 25 -7.70 8.37 -3.29
C ARG A 25 -8.57 8.29 -2.04
N GLU A 26 -9.55 9.19 -1.93
CA GLU A 26 -10.49 9.23 -0.83
C GLU A 26 -11.31 7.93 -0.75
N ASP A 27 -11.89 7.48 -1.87
CA ASP A 27 -12.69 6.26 -1.93
C ASP A 27 -11.87 5.01 -1.58
N VAL A 28 -10.64 4.91 -2.10
CA VAL A 28 -9.72 3.81 -1.75
C VAL A 28 -9.39 3.84 -0.27
N TYR A 29 -9.05 4.99 0.28
CA TYR A 29 -8.70 5.16 1.70
C TYR A 29 -9.88 4.80 2.62
N GLU A 30 -11.06 5.36 2.37
CA GLU A 30 -12.25 5.10 3.17
C GLU A 30 -12.72 3.63 3.06
N THR A 31 -12.60 3.03 1.86
CA THR A 31 -12.92 1.62 1.66
C THR A 31 -11.98 0.72 2.47
N ILE A 32 -10.67 0.99 2.47
CA ILE A 32 -9.72 0.25 3.29
C ILE A 32 -10.07 0.37 4.77
N LEU A 33 -10.37 1.55 5.26
CA LEU A 33 -10.73 1.77 6.67
C LEU A 33 -12.07 1.10 7.02
N ARG A 34 -13.04 1.09 6.12
CA ARG A 34 -14.32 0.43 6.33
C ARG A 34 -14.16 -1.07 6.47
N GLU A 35 -13.34 -1.68 5.61
CA GLU A 35 -13.16 -3.13 5.55
C GLU A 35 -12.18 -3.67 6.59
N ILE A 36 -11.27 -2.83 7.13
CA ILE A 36 -10.19 -3.25 8.03
C ILE A 36 -10.19 -2.37 9.28
N PRO A 37 -11.11 -2.61 10.24
CA PRO A 37 -11.23 -1.78 11.43
C PRO A 37 -9.94 -1.67 12.27
N GLN A 38 -9.07 -2.69 12.22
CA GLN A 38 -7.80 -2.71 12.96
C GLN A 38 -6.82 -1.59 12.57
N LEU A 39 -7.06 -0.89 11.44
CA LEU A 39 -6.21 0.20 10.96
C LEU A 39 -6.68 1.59 11.45
N ARG A 40 -7.83 1.68 12.17
CA ARG A 40 -8.46 2.96 12.54
C ARG A 40 -7.89 3.64 13.78
N ASP A 41 -7.22 2.92 14.66
CA ASP A 41 -6.99 3.35 16.04
C ASP A 41 -5.74 4.20 16.25
N ASP A 42 -4.95 4.47 15.20
CA ASP A 42 -3.65 5.14 15.33
C ASP A 42 -3.49 6.27 14.31
N LYS A 43 -3.60 7.52 14.75
CA LYS A 43 -3.48 8.71 13.88
C LYS A 43 -2.20 8.73 13.03
N PRO A 44 -1.00 8.46 13.56
CA PRO A 44 0.22 8.33 12.74
C PRO A 44 0.14 7.24 11.68
N VAL A 45 -0.48 6.10 11.97
CA VAL A 45 -0.69 5.01 11.01
C VAL A 45 -1.67 5.43 9.92
N LEU A 46 -2.74 6.17 10.27
CA LEU A 46 -3.71 6.70 9.32
C LEU A 46 -3.07 7.68 8.31
N ALA A 47 -2.19 8.57 8.78
CA ALA A 47 -1.46 9.49 7.90
C ALA A 47 -0.54 8.74 6.92
N LEU A 48 0.13 7.69 7.39
CA LEU A 48 0.97 6.84 6.53
C LEU A 48 0.14 6.01 5.56
N LEU A 49 -1.02 5.52 5.96
CA LEU A 49 -1.96 4.85 5.06
C LEU A 49 -2.39 5.79 3.95
N ALA A 50 -2.81 7.02 4.26
CA ALA A 50 -3.19 8.02 3.27
C ALA A 50 -2.05 8.28 2.28
N SER A 51 -0.84 8.56 2.76
CA SER A 51 0.34 8.76 1.90
C SER A 51 0.69 7.53 1.06
N SER A 52 0.47 6.33 1.59
CA SER A 52 0.67 5.07 0.86
C SER A 52 -0.38 4.91 -0.24
N VAL A 53 -1.65 5.19 0.03
CA VAL A 53 -2.73 5.18 -0.97
C VAL A 53 -2.42 6.17 -2.09
N ASP A 54 -2.12 7.42 -1.75
CA ASP A 54 -1.80 8.48 -2.71
C ASP A 54 -0.68 8.05 -3.65
N SER A 55 0.43 7.59 -3.10
CA SER A 55 1.60 7.21 -3.89
C SER A 55 1.38 5.97 -4.76
N ASN A 56 0.58 4.99 -4.29
CA ASN A 56 0.25 3.80 -5.09
C ASN A 56 -0.71 4.13 -6.23
N VAL A 57 -1.74 4.94 -5.99
CA VAL A 57 -2.69 5.40 -7.02
C VAL A 57 -1.94 6.18 -8.10
N ASP A 58 -1.09 7.14 -7.69
CA ASP A 58 -0.29 7.92 -8.64
C ASP A 58 0.63 7.05 -9.48
N THR A 59 1.34 6.13 -8.85
CA THR A 59 2.25 5.21 -9.56
C THR A 59 1.50 4.37 -10.58
N LEU A 60 0.35 3.80 -10.23
CA LEU A 60 -0.47 3.00 -11.16
C LEU A 60 -0.97 3.83 -12.34
N LEU A 61 -1.44 5.06 -12.08
CA LEU A 61 -1.88 5.96 -13.15
C LEU A 61 -0.71 6.33 -14.08
N GLN A 62 0.48 6.63 -13.54
CA GLN A 62 1.67 6.93 -14.34
C GLN A 62 2.12 5.73 -15.20
N ILE A 63 2.07 4.51 -14.65
CA ILE A 63 2.36 3.28 -15.38
C ILE A 63 1.45 3.17 -16.62
N MET A 64 0.14 3.38 -16.44
CA MET A 64 -0.83 3.26 -17.52
C MET A 64 -0.73 4.41 -18.54
N LEU A 65 -0.54 5.66 -18.07
CA LEU A 65 -0.41 6.85 -18.92
C LEU A 65 0.82 6.80 -19.82
N HIS A 66 1.95 6.37 -19.26
CA HIS A 66 3.26 6.45 -19.92
C HIS A 66 3.80 5.10 -20.35
N ARG A 67 3.02 4.01 -20.20
CA ARG A 67 3.41 2.64 -20.55
C ARG A 67 4.75 2.23 -19.90
N ILE A 68 4.90 2.58 -18.62
CA ILE A 68 6.13 2.29 -17.87
C ILE A 68 6.22 0.78 -17.65
N ASP A 69 7.39 0.21 -17.93
CA ASP A 69 7.65 -1.20 -17.66
C ASP A 69 7.63 -1.45 -16.14
N LEU A 70 6.77 -2.36 -15.70
CA LEU A 70 6.65 -2.75 -14.30
C LEU A 70 7.98 -3.17 -13.70
N ALA A 71 8.85 -3.85 -14.46
CA ALA A 71 10.16 -4.28 -13.99
C ALA A 71 11.07 -3.11 -13.52
N THR A 72 10.78 -1.88 -13.96
CA THR A 72 11.54 -0.68 -13.58
C THR A 72 10.93 0.07 -12.39
N VAL A 73 9.72 -0.30 -11.99
CA VAL A 73 8.97 0.39 -10.93
C VAL A 73 9.42 -0.07 -9.56
N GLN A 74 9.70 0.85 -8.68
CA GLN A 74 10.01 0.57 -7.28
C GLN A 74 8.80 0.86 -6.39
N ALA A 75 8.74 0.16 -5.25
CA ALA A 75 7.71 0.42 -4.25
C ALA A 75 7.83 1.86 -3.71
N PRO A 76 6.73 2.60 -3.60
CA PRO A 76 6.74 3.95 -3.03
C PRO A 76 7.29 3.96 -1.60
N ALA A 77 8.13 4.95 -1.27
CA ALA A 77 8.73 5.06 0.07
C ALA A 77 7.67 5.15 1.18
N ALA A 78 6.55 5.83 0.92
CA ALA A 78 5.43 5.92 1.87
C ALA A 78 4.81 4.55 2.15
N ALA A 79 4.70 3.68 1.15
CA ALA A 79 4.19 2.32 1.31
C ALA A 79 5.14 1.47 2.17
N VAL A 80 6.45 1.58 1.92
CA VAL A 80 7.47 0.89 2.73
C VAL A 80 7.43 1.34 4.19
N GLU A 81 7.34 2.64 4.43
CA GLU A 81 7.27 3.20 5.79
C GLU A 81 5.98 2.78 6.50
N TYR A 82 4.86 2.74 5.77
CA TYR A 82 3.60 2.22 6.29
C TYR A 82 3.74 0.76 6.76
N ALA A 83 4.35 -0.12 5.95
CA ALA A 83 4.58 -1.51 6.32
C ALA A 83 5.45 -1.64 7.57
N ARG A 84 6.54 -0.86 7.68
CA ARG A 84 7.40 -0.81 8.86
C ARG A 84 6.65 -0.36 10.11
N ARG A 85 5.83 0.68 9.98
CA ARG A 85 5.05 1.20 11.11
C ARG A 85 4.04 0.17 11.63
N LEU A 86 3.38 -0.56 10.74
CA LEU A 86 2.49 -1.65 11.15
C LEU A 86 3.25 -2.76 11.89
N ALA A 87 4.47 -3.12 11.44
CA ALA A 87 5.32 -4.09 12.10
C ALA A 87 5.70 -3.67 13.52
N GLN A 88 6.08 -2.40 13.72
CA GLN A 88 6.40 -1.82 15.04
C GLN A 88 5.19 -1.85 15.99
N ARG A 89 4.00 -1.62 15.48
CA ARG A 89 2.73 -1.65 16.24
C ARG A 89 2.22 -3.05 16.52
N GLY A 90 2.78 -4.06 15.86
CA GLY A 90 2.33 -5.44 16.00
C GLY A 90 1.03 -5.73 15.26
N THR A 91 0.61 -4.84 14.37
CA THR A 91 -0.53 -5.07 13.47
C THR A 91 -0.20 -6.26 12.57
N PRO A 92 -1.10 -7.25 12.42
CA PRO A 92 -0.81 -8.45 11.65
C PRO A 92 -0.48 -8.15 10.18
N LEU A 93 0.50 -8.85 9.62
CA LEU A 93 0.84 -8.77 8.18
C LEU A 93 -0.38 -9.02 7.27
N THR A 94 -1.28 -9.88 7.72
CA THR A 94 -2.54 -10.16 7.01
C THR A 94 -3.43 -8.94 6.85
N ALA A 95 -3.40 -7.98 7.79
CA ALA A 95 -4.13 -6.72 7.66
C ALA A 95 -3.52 -5.84 6.57
N LEU A 96 -2.18 -5.77 6.49
CA LEU A 96 -1.47 -5.07 5.42
C LEU A 96 -1.82 -5.65 4.04
N LEU A 97 -1.69 -6.96 3.87
CA LEU A 97 -2.00 -7.63 2.59
C LEU A 97 -3.49 -7.51 2.21
N ARG A 98 -4.37 -7.50 3.21
CA ARG A 98 -5.80 -7.25 2.97
C ARG A 98 -6.05 -5.82 2.49
N ALA A 99 -5.35 -4.83 3.06
CA ALA A 99 -5.45 -3.43 2.62
C ALA A 99 -5.08 -3.26 1.14
N TYR A 100 -3.99 -3.90 0.70
CA TYR A 100 -3.63 -3.90 -0.72
C TYR A 100 -4.70 -4.54 -1.62
N ARG A 101 -5.28 -5.67 -1.23
CA ARG A 101 -6.35 -6.31 -2.02
C ARG A 101 -7.62 -5.47 -2.09
N VAL A 102 -8.01 -4.87 -0.98
CA VAL A 102 -9.19 -3.99 -0.92
C VAL A 102 -8.96 -2.74 -1.77
N GLY A 103 -7.81 -2.10 -1.61
CA GLY A 103 -7.43 -0.92 -2.41
C GLY A 103 -7.35 -1.23 -3.91
N HIS A 104 -6.76 -2.38 -4.27
CA HIS A 104 -6.72 -2.88 -5.65
C HIS A 104 -8.13 -3.02 -6.26
N THR A 105 -9.03 -3.72 -5.56
CA THR A 105 -10.40 -3.91 -6.06
C THR A 105 -11.10 -2.57 -6.27
N CYS A 106 -11.02 -1.65 -5.32
CA CYS A 106 -11.62 -0.33 -5.43
C CYS A 106 -11.04 0.47 -6.62
N PHE A 107 -9.71 0.44 -6.81
CA PHE A 107 -9.06 1.13 -7.92
C PHE A 107 -9.45 0.54 -9.28
N VAL A 108 -9.51 -0.78 -9.41
CA VAL A 108 -9.98 -1.45 -10.64
C VAL A 108 -11.42 -1.07 -10.95
N ASP A 109 -12.30 -0.98 -9.97
CA ASP A 109 -13.68 -0.55 -10.16
C ASP A 109 -13.76 0.86 -10.77
N TRP A 110 -12.89 1.79 -10.35
CA TRP A 110 -12.79 3.12 -10.95
C TRP A 110 -12.36 3.07 -12.41
N LEU A 111 -11.35 2.25 -12.74
CA LEU A 111 -10.88 2.08 -14.11
C LEU A 111 -11.97 1.49 -15.02
N LEU A 112 -12.68 0.45 -14.55
CA LEU A 112 -13.71 -0.22 -15.33
C LEU A 112 -14.95 0.66 -15.55
N LYS A 113 -15.36 1.44 -14.55
CA LYS A 113 -16.44 2.42 -14.67
C LYS A 113 -16.12 3.49 -15.71
N GLU A 114 -14.87 3.94 -15.74
CA GLU A 114 -14.42 4.93 -16.73
C GLU A 114 -14.31 4.31 -18.14
N LEU A 115 -13.76 3.09 -18.25
CA LEU A 115 -13.67 2.38 -19.52
C LEU A 115 -15.06 2.21 -20.19
N ALA A 116 -16.07 1.84 -19.39
CA ALA A 116 -17.45 1.68 -19.89
C ALA A 116 -18.09 2.97 -20.41
N GLN A 117 -17.49 4.14 -20.13
CA GLN A 117 -17.94 5.44 -20.67
C GLN A 117 -17.17 5.85 -21.92
N GLN A 118 -16.04 5.21 -22.22
CA GLN A 118 -15.14 5.63 -23.30
C GLN A 118 -15.13 4.69 -24.50
N ALA A 119 -15.72 3.50 -24.40
CA ALA A 119 -15.74 2.52 -25.47
C ALA A 119 -17.09 1.80 -25.54
N ASP A 120 -17.55 1.56 -26.77
CA ASP A 120 -18.79 0.82 -27.06
C ASP A 120 -18.49 -0.56 -27.68
N ASP A 121 -17.28 -0.78 -28.19
CA ASP A 121 -16.88 -2.03 -28.81
C ASP A 121 -16.53 -3.08 -27.77
N ALA A 122 -17.26 -4.20 -27.77
CA ALA A 122 -17.13 -5.25 -26.76
C ALA A 122 -15.75 -5.95 -26.79
N GLU A 123 -15.14 -6.11 -27.97
CA GLU A 123 -13.82 -6.73 -28.10
C GLU A 123 -12.75 -5.82 -27.52
N MET A 124 -12.80 -4.52 -27.85
CA MET A 124 -11.89 -3.51 -27.31
C MET A 124 -12.04 -3.36 -25.80
N ILE A 125 -13.28 -3.33 -25.26
CA ILE A 125 -13.54 -3.29 -23.81
C ILE A 125 -12.93 -4.51 -23.12
N SER A 126 -13.15 -5.71 -23.68
CA SER A 126 -12.61 -6.96 -23.11
C SER A 126 -11.09 -6.96 -23.10
N ALA A 127 -10.45 -6.62 -24.22
CA ALA A 127 -8.99 -6.58 -24.34
C ALA A 127 -8.36 -5.54 -23.39
N THR A 128 -8.96 -4.35 -23.30
CA THR A 128 -8.48 -3.27 -22.42
C THR A 128 -8.68 -3.65 -20.95
N THR A 129 -9.83 -4.23 -20.58
CA THR A 129 -10.07 -4.76 -19.23
C THR A 129 -9.00 -5.76 -18.81
N LEU A 130 -8.66 -6.70 -19.69
CA LEU A 130 -7.64 -7.70 -19.42
C LEU A 130 -6.25 -7.06 -19.25
N SER A 131 -5.89 -6.10 -20.12
CA SER A 131 -4.61 -5.37 -20.02
C SER A 131 -4.51 -4.57 -18.72
N MET A 132 -5.53 -3.78 -18.39
CA MET A 132 -5.56 -3.04 -17.11
C MET A 132 -5.48 -3.96 -15.89
N SER A 133 -6.25 -5.05 -15.89
CA SER A 133 -6.25 -6.01 -14.78
C SER A 133 -4.88 -6.65 -14.59
N ARG A 134 -4.19 -7.02 -15.69
CA ARG A 134 -2.82 -7.57 -15.63
C ARG A 134 -1.81 -6.54 -15.11
N THR A 135 -1.91 -5.30 -15.56
CA THR A 135 -1.03 -4.22 -15.11
C THR A 135 -1.18 -3.98 -13.60
N VAL A 136 -2.42 -3.83 -13.13
CA VAL A 136 -2.67 -3.58 -11.70
C VAL A 136 -2.28 -4.80 -10.85
N ALA A 137 -2.62 -6.01 -11.28
CA ALA A 137 -2.26 -7.23 -10.56
C ALA A 137 -0.74 -7.42 -10.48
N GLY A 138 -0.01 -7.22 -11.59
CA GLY A 138 1.45 -7.32 -11.62
C GLY A 138 2.13 -6.28 -10.71
N TYR A 139 1.63 -5.05 -10.70
CA TYR A 139 2.12 -4.02 -9.78
C TYR A 139 1.90 -4.40 -8.31
N ILE A 140 0.70 -4.85 -7.96
CA ILE A 140 0.38 -5.24 -6.58
C ILE A 140 1.19 -6.44 -6.13
N ASP A 141 1.43 -7.42 -6.99
CA ASP A 141 2.26 -8.58 -6.69
C ASP A 141 3.70 -8.16 -6.35
N GLN A 142 4.32 -7.36 -7.22
CA GLN A 142 5.67 -6.83 -7.04
C GLN A 142 5.81 -6.01 -5.76
N ILE A 143 4.84 -5.13 -5.47
CA ILE A 143 4.87 -4.31 -4.25
C ILE A 143 4.64 -5.14 -3.01
N SER A 144 3.75 -6.14 -3.07
CA SER A 144 3.46 -7.00 -1.93
C SER A 144 4.72 -7.73 -1.43
N GLU A 145 5.58 -8.20 -2.32
CA GLU A 145 6.88 -8.79 -1.94
C GLU A 145 7.76 -7.81 -1.16
N THR A 146 7.86 -6.58 -1.66
CA THR A 146 8.65 -5.53 -1.00
C THR A 146 8.06 -5.19 0.38
N MET A 147 6.74 -5.10 0.48
CA MET A 147 6.06 -4.81 1.74
C MET A 147 6.21 -5.94 2.77
N VAL A 148 6.08 -7.19 2.35
CA VAL A 148 6.29 -8.36 3.21
C VAL A 148 7.71 -8.38 3.75
N THR A 149 8.70 -8.13 2.90
CA THR A 149 10.11 -8.07 3.27
C THR A 149 10.38 -6.95 4.27
N ALA A 150 9.91 -5.73 3.98
CA ALA A 150 10.09 -4.58 4.87
C ALA A 150 9.42 -4.80 6.24
N TYR A 151 8.21 -5.35 6.24
CA TYR A 151 7.48 -5.70 7.45
C TYR A 151 8.24 -6.74 8.29
N ALA A 152 8.69 -7.84 7.67
CA ALA A 152 9.37 -8.92 8.35
C ALA A 152 10.70 -8.46 8.98
N GLN A 153 11.51 -7.70 8.24
CA GLN A 153 12.77 -7.12 8.72
C GLN A 153 12.55 -6.20 9.91
N GLU A 154 11.59 -5.29 9.81
CA GLU A 154 11.27 -4.35 10.89
C GLU A 154 10.74 -5.06 12.13
N ARG A 155 9.90 -6.07 11.95
CA ARG A 155 9.36 -6.88 13.04
C ARG A 155 10.47 -7.61 13.81
N GLU A 156 11.42 -8.17 13.09
CA GLU A 156 12.57 -8.86 13.68
C GLU A 156 13.48 -7.88 14.43
N ASN A 157 13.80 -6.73 13.85
CA ASN A 157 14.59 -5.68 14.50
C ASN A 157 13.93 -5.19 15.81
N TRP A 158 12.63 -4.95 15.75
CA TRP A 158 11.88 -4.48 16.92
C TRP A 158 11.87 -5.51 18.06
N LEU A 159 11.69 -6.80 17.73
CA LEU A 159 11.74 -7.89 18.72
C LEU A 159 13.13 -8.04 19.35
N ARG A 160 14.20 -7.96 18.54
CA ARG A 160 15.59 -7.99 19.03
C ARG A 160 15.87 -6.84 20.00
N ASN A 161 15.52 -5.62 19.61
CA ASN A 161 15.73 -4.43 20.44
C ASN A 161 14.96 -4.53 21.77
N ARG A 162 13.71 -4.97 21.74
CA ARG A 162 12.90 -5.17 22.94
C ARG A 162 13.51 -6.21 23.88
N SER A 163 14.04 -7.30 23.32
CA SER A 163 14.70 -8.36 24.10
C SER A 163 16.01 -7.86 24.72
N ALA A 164 16.80 -7.07 24.00
CA ALA A 164 18.03 -6.47 24.51
C ALA A 164 17.77 -5.50 25.66
N VAL A 165 16.79 -4.61 25.53
CA VAL A 165 16.37 -3.68 26.60
C VAL A 165 15.88 -4.44 27.85
N ARG A 166 15.10 -5.52 27.65
CA ARG A 166 14.62 -6.34 28.75
C ARG A 166 15.77 -7.04 29.49
N ALA A 167 16.72 -7.59 28.72
CA ALA A 167 17.91 -8.24 29.29
C ALA A 167 18.82 -7.25 30.05
N ALA A 168 18.97 -6.01 29.55
CA ALA A 168 19.67 -4.94 30.24
C ALA A 168 19.00 -4.60 31.58
N ARG A 169 17.68 -4.36 31.58
CA ARG A 169 16.92 -4.08 32.83
C ARG A 169 17.03 -5.20 33.87
N ILE A 170 16.98 -6.45 33.41
CA ILE A 170 17.14 -7.59 34.36
C ILE A 170 18.56 -7.60 34.96
N ARG A 171 19.59 -7.33 34.17
CA ARG A 171 20.99 -7.23 34.68
C ARG A 171 21.12 -6.11 35.66
N ASP A 172 20.58 -4.92 35.42
CA ASP A 172 20.62 -3.76 36.31
C ASP A 172 19.92 -4.06 37.64
N LEU A 173 18.78 -4.76 37.60
CA LEU A 173 18.08 -5.23 38.80
C LEU A 173 18.91 -6.24 39.63
N LEU A 174 19.60 -7.17 38.94
CA LEU A 174 20.41 -8.19 39.61
C LEU A 174 21.74 -7.65 40.13
N SER A 175 22.29 -6.59 39.53
CA SER A 175 23.53 -5.94 40.03
C SER A 175 23.33 -5.07 41.25
N GLY A 176 22.09 -4.86 41.73
CA GLY A 176 21.78 -4.09 42.93
C GLY A 176 21.92 -2.58 42.78
N GLU A 177 22.11 -2.06 41.57
CA GLU A 177 22.02 -0.62 41.30
C GLU A 177 20.58 -0.15 41.50
N ARG A 178 20.39 0.83 42.38
CA ARG A 178 19.08 1.46 42.62
C ARG A 178 18.58 2.09 41.33
N ILE A 179 17.57 1.50 40.77
CA ILE A 179 16.84 2.15 39.69
C ILE A 179 16.07 3.33 40.30
N ASP A 180 16.42 4.54 39.89
CA ASP A 180 15.64 5.73 40.22
C ASP A 180 14.29 5.66 39.45
N VAL A 181 13.25 5.25 40.16
CA VAL A 181 11.88 5.06 39.60
C VAL A 181 11.24 6.40 39.27
N SER A 182 11.82 7.53 39.67
CA SER A 182 11.28 8.87 39.40
C SER A 182 11.41 9.35 37.94
N ALA A 183 12.30 8.74 37.16
CA ALA A 183 12.54 9.11 35.78
C ALA A 183 11.61 8.41 34.75
N ALA A 184 10.71 7.53 35.18
CA ALA A 184 9.85 6.74 34.28
C ALA A 184 8.38 7.21 34.24
N GLY A 185 8.07 8.38 34.81
CA GLY A 185 6.72 8.95 34.94
C GLY A 185 6.58 10.32 34.28
N GLY A 186 6.98 10.43 33.01
CA GLY A 186 6.77 11.62 32.19
C GLY A 186 6.14 11.27 30.87
#